data_ba231371dcb259693162172c9d3bd6ea
#
_entry.id   ba231371dcb259693162172c9d3bd6ea
#
_cell.length_a   1.000
_cell.length_b   1.000
_cell.length_c   1.000
_cell.angle_alpha   90.00
_cell.angle_beta   90.00
_cell.angle_gamma   90.00
#
_symmetry.space_group_name_H-M   'P 1'
#
loop_
_entity.id
_entity.type
_entity.pdbx_description
1 polymer ?
#
loop_
_entity_poly.entity_id
_entity_poly.type
_entity_poly.pdbx_seq_one_letter_code
_entity_poly.pdbx_strand_id
1 'polypeptide(L)'
;MIAPNTVEVTRGMGPPDARANACYGRETTPAVLETVTEQVMIQPPQIDSSGQVLEPAIFVTETQQRIISERRELWFETPCQADTDPEYIASLQRALAARGHYNGPVNGEMTQSTRRAIRRFQEPQGLDSAVLSLAAARQLGISVWDPELAYGAETTD
;
A
#
# COMPACT_ATOMS: atom_id res chain seq x y z
N MET A 1 -3.32 8.56 12.89
CA MET A 1 -3.19 7.57 13.95
C MET A 1 -3.23 6.18 13.36
N ILE A 2 -2.23 5.38 13.65
CA ILE A 2 -2.05 4.06 13.04
C ILE A 2 -3.04 3.05 13.59
N ALA A 3 -3.28 3.14 14.84
CA ALA A 3 -3.92 2.13 15.62
C ALA A 3 -5.41 1.91 15.37
N PRO A 4 -6.23 2.92 15.09
CA PRO A 4 -7.65 2.67 14.90
C PRO A 4 -7.96 1.69 13.79
N ASN A 5 -7.17 1.74 12.73
CA ASN A 5 -7.38 0.86 11.59
C ASN A 5 -7.05 -0.59 11.90
N THR A 6 -6.07 -0.80 12.76
CA THR A 6 -5.66 -2.15 13.12
C THR A 6 -6.69 -2.85 13.98
N VAL A 7 -7.34 -2.11 14.89
CA VAL A 7 -8.35 -2.68 15.77
C VAL A 7 -9.62 -3.06 14.99
N GLU A 8 -10.01 -2.24 14.05
CA GLU A 8 -11.19 -2.54 13.22
C GLU A 8 -10.95 -3.75 12.31
N VAL A 9 -9.74 -3.85 11.80
CA VAL A 9 -9.36 -4.94 10.93
C VAL A 9 -9.46 -6.30 11.63
N THR A 10 -9.11 -6.36 12.90
CA THR A 10 -9.13 -7.62 13.66
C THR A 10 -10.53 -8.12 13.99
N ARG A 11 -11.56 -7.32 13.75
CA ARG A 11 -12.95 -7.73 13.98
C ARG A 11 -13.59 -8.45 12.79
N GLY A 12 -12.82 -9.26 12.11
CA GLY A 12 -13.32 -10.03 10.98
C GLY A 12 -13.10 -9.38 9.62
N MET A 13 -12.44 -8.23 9.60
CA MET A 13 -12.08 -7.53 8.36
C MET A 13 -10.59 -7.63 8.07
N GLY A 14 -9.90 -8.53 8.75
CA GLY A 14 -8.49 -8.77 8.51
C GLY A 14 -8.23 -9.70 7.31
N PRO A 15 -6.95 -9.99 7.05
CA PRO A 15 -6.61 -10.94 5.99
C PRO A 15 -7.18 -12.33 6.32
N PRO A 16 -7.34 -13.20 5.30
CA PRO A 16 -7.92 -14.53 5.53
C PRO A 16 -7.14 -15.39 6.53
N ASP A 17 -5.84 -15.14 6.70
CA ASP A 17 -4.96 -15.85 7.60
C ASP A 17 -4.66 -15.07 8.88
N ALA A 18 -5.54 -14.14 9.26
CA ALA A 18 -5.34 -13.30 10.44
C ALA A 18 -5.18 -14.16 11.70
N ARG A 19 -4.12 -13.85 12.47
CA ARG A 19 -3.86 -14.53 13.74
C ARG A 19 -4.60 -13.83 14.87
N ALA A 20 -5.08 -14.63 15.84
CA ALA A 20 -5.60 -14.07 17.08
C ALA A 20 -4.48 -13.30 17.81
N ASN A 21 -4.79 -12.22 18.46
CA ASN A 21 -3.85 -11.36 19.19
C ASN A 21 -2.86 -10.59 18.34
N ALA A 22 -2.91 -10.71 17.03
CA ALA A 22 -2.15 -9.86 16.12
C ALA A 22 -2.98 -8.66 15.69
N CYS A 23 -2.31 -7.56 15.37
CA CYS A 23 -2.94 -6.34 14.88
C CYS A 23 -2.52 -6.12 13.43
N TYR A 24 -3.44 -5.63 12.61
CA TYR A 24 -3.24 -5.49 11.17
C TYR A 24 -3.58 -4.08 10.71
N GLY A 25 -2.79 -3.60 9.77
CA GLY A 25 -3.08 -2.40 9.01
C GLY A 25 -3.48 -2.74 7.60
N ARG A 26 -4.15 -1.81 6.96
CA ARG A 26 -4.57 -1.94 5.58
C ARG A 26 -4.13 -0.71 4.80
N GLU A 27 -3.61 -0.94 3.62
CA GLU A 27 -3.29 0.11 2.68
C GLU A 27 -3.97 -0.20 1.36
N THR A 28 -4.56 0.81 0.74
CA THR A 28 -5.18 0.67 -0.57
C THR A 28 -4.27 1.30 -1.61
N THR A 29 -3.79 0.50 -2.54
CA THR A 29 -3.03 1.00 -3.68
C THR A 29 -4.00 1.47 -4.74
N PRO A 30 -3.94 2.73 -5.19
CA PRO A 30 -4.84 3.21 -6.23
C PRO A 30 -4.59 2.50 -7.56
N ALA A 31 -5.62 2.48 -8.39
CA ALA A 31 -5.49 1.99 -9.75
C ALA A 31 -4.52 2.89 -10.52
N VAL A 32 -3.69 2.28 -11.35
CA VAL A 32 -2.80 3.00 -12.25
C VAL A 32 -3.48 3.09 -13.60
N LEU A 33 -3.63 4.31 -14.08
CA LEU A 33 -4.27 4.60 -15.37
C LEU A 33 -3.21 5.08 -16.34
N GLU A 34 -3.35 4.68 -17.60
CA GLU A 34 -2.58 5.30 -18.66
C GLU A 34 -3.53 5.91 -19.69
N THR A 35 -3.08 6.96 -20.33
CA THR A 35 -3.81 7.60 -21.43
C THR A 35 -3.32 6.96 -22.73
N VAL A 36 -4.23 6.30 -23.43
CA VAL A 36 -3.93 5.69 -24.73
C VAL A 36 -4.69 6.42 -25.82
N THR A 37 -4.04 6.57 -26.97
CA THR A 37 -4.63 7.17 -28.15
C THR A 37 -4.89 6.05 -29.14
N GLU A 38 -6.14 5.90 -29.55
CA GLU A 38 -6.58 4.87 -30.47
C GLU A 38 -7.24 5.47 -31.70
N GLN A 39 -7.06 4.80 -32.82
CA GLN A 39 -7.80 5.13 -34.02
C GLN A 39 -9.06 4.29 -34.08
N VAL A 40 -10.20 4.95 -34.07
CA VAL A 40 -11.51 4.29 -34.07
C VAL A 40 -12.16 4.51 -35.43
N MET A 41 -12.57 3.43 -36.09
CA MET A 41 -13.30 3.51 -37.35
C MET A 41 -14.73 3.98 -37.09
N ILE A 42 -15.09 5.13 -37.58
CA ILE A 42 -16.45 5.68 -37.46
C ILE A 42 -17.30 5.39 -38.68
N GLN A 43 -16.68 5.12 -39.81
CA GLN A 43 -17.39 4.76 -41.04
C GLN A 43 -16.59 3.68 -41.78
N PRO A 44 -17.20 2.55 -42.09
CA PRO A 44 -16.54 1.52 -42.87
C PRO A 44 -16.32 1.95 -44.30
N PRO A 45 -15.37 1.38 -45.01
CA PRO A 45 -15.16 1.68 -46.44
C PRO A 45 -16.37 1.22 -47.23
N GLN A 46 -16.71 1.98 -48.26
CA GLN A 46 -17.78 1.59 -49.22
C GLN A 46 -17.11 0.89 -50.39
N ILE A 47 -17.62 -0.28 -50.69
CA ILE A 47 -17.08 -1.15 -51.73
C ILE A 47 -18.19 -1.49 -52.72
N ASP A 48 -17.87 -1.48 -54.02
CA ASP A 48 -18.80 -1.94 -55.04
C ASP A 48 -18.85 -3.46 -55.17
N SER A 49 -19.68 -3.97 -56.04
CA SER A 49 -19.85 -5.42 -56.24
C SER A 49 -18.61 -6.08 -56.84
N SER A 50 -17.68 -5.32 -57.40
CA SER A 50 -16.43 -5.84 -57.93
C SER A 50 -15.30 -5.85 -56.87
N GLY A 51 -15.55 -5.34 -55.68
CA GLY A 51 -14.55 -5.23 -54.63
C GLY A 51 -13.72 -3.95 -54.67
N GLN A 52 -14.12 -2.99 -55.54
CA GLN A 52 -13.41 -1.74 -55.62
C GLN A 52 -13.91 -0.79 -54.54
N VAL A 53 -12.94 -0.11 -53.86
CA VAL A 53 -13.26 0.86 -52.79
C VAL A 53 -13.75 2.14 -53.43
N LEU A 54 -15.00 2.50 -53.15
CA LEU A 54 -15.60 3.75 -53.59
C LEU A 54 -15.31 4.90 -52.66
N GLU A 55 -15.40 4.64 -51.37
CA GLU A 55 -15.02 5.59 -50.32
C GLU A 55 -14.16 4.87 -49.26
N PRO A 56 -13.05 5.46 -48.84
CA PRO A 56 -12.22 4.83 -47.81
C PRO A 56 -12.88 4.91 -46.44
N ALA A 57 -12.45 4.02 -45.55
CA ALA A 57 -12.88 4.08 -44.17
C ALA A 57 -12.44 5.39 -43.51
N ILE A 58 -13.27 5.90 -42.64
CA ILE A 58 -12.98 7.12 -41.87
C ILE A 58 -12.63 6.71 -40.43
N PHE A 59 -11.46 7.17 -39.98
CA PHE A 59 -10.99 6.98 -38.63
C PHE A 59 -10.88 8.29 -37.90
N VAL A 60 -11.18 8.28 -36.62
CA VAL A 60 -10.91 9.41 -35.72
C VAL A 60 -9.97 8.96 -34.63
N THR A 61 -9.17 9.90 -34.16
CA THR A 61 -8.28 9.65 -33.02
C THR A 61 -9.03 9.95 -31.75
N GLU A 62 -9.17 8.96 -30.89
CA GLU A 62 -9.79 9.11 -29.58
C GLU A 62 -8.77 8.87 -28.49
N THR A 63 -8.86 9.66 -27.43
CA THR A 63 -8.04 9.49 -26.23
C THR A 63 -8.88 8.82 -25.17
N GLN A 64 -8.41 7.68 -24.67
CA GLN A 64 -9.08 6.91 -23.64
C GLN A 64 -8.16 6.67 -22.47
N GLN A 65 -8.73 6.53 -21.28
CA GLN A 65 -7.99 6.07 -20.13
C GLN A 65 -8.18 4.58 -19.98
N ARG A 66 -7.08 3.87 -19.77
CA ARG A 66 -7.07 2.43 -19.60
C ARG A 66 -6.45 2.12 -18.25
N ILE A 67 -7.08 1.21 -17.51
CA ILE A 67 -6.54 0.73 -16.24
C ILE A 67 -5.46 -0.30 -16.56
N ILE A 68 -4.21 0.00 -16.20
CA ILE A 68 -3.08 -0.93 -16.38
C ILE A 68 -2.77 -1.70 -15.10
N SER A 69 -3.24 -1.19 -13.97
CA SER A 69 -3.11 -1.88 -12.68
C SER A 69 -4.35 -1.58 -11.86
N GLU A 70 -5.02 -2.62 -11.42
CA GLU A 70 -6.21 -2.49 -10.60
C GLU A 70 -5.87 -2.02 -9.19
N ARG A 71 -6.85 -1.40 -8.53
CA ARG A 71 -6.78 -1.09 -7.11
C ARG A 71 -6.61 -2.37 -6.32
N ARG A 72 -5.68 -2.36 -5.36
CA ARG A 72 -5.42 -3.51 -4.49
C ARG A 72 -5.45 -3.10 -3.04
N GLU A 73 -5.91 -4.01 -2.19
CA GLU A 73 -5.79 -3.88 -0.76
C GLU A 73 -4.59 -4.70 -0.29
N LEU A 74 -3.78 -4.08 0.55
CA LEU A 74 -2.62 -4.71 1.13
C LEU A 74 -2.80 -4.76 2.64
N TRP A 75 -2.76 -5.98 3.20
CA TRP A 75 -2.83 -6.21 4.63
C TRP A 75 -1.45 -6.52 5.17
N PHE A 76 -1.12 -6.00 6.34
CA PHE A 76 0.17 -6.27 6.97
C PHE A 76 0.03 -6.17 8.48
N GLU A 77 0.84 -6.93 9.20
CA GLU A 77 0.86 -6.84 10.66
C GLU A 77 1.44 -5.51 11.11
N THR A 78 0.88 -4.97 12.18
CA THR A 78 1.34 -3.74 12.80
C THR A 78 1.53 -3.97 14.29
N PRO A 79 2.33 -3.11 14.96
CA PRO A 79 2.29 -3.07 16.43
C PRO A 79 0.87 -2.74 16.89
N CYS A 80 0.43 -3.39 17.95
CA CYS A 80 -0.89 -3.13 18.50
C CYS A 80 -0.93 -1.79 19.20
N GLN A 81 -2.12 -1.17 19.25
CA GLN A 81 -2.29 0.15 19.84
C GLN A 81 -1.84 0.19 21.30
N ALA A 82 -2.09 -0.87 22.04
CA ALA A 82 -1.69 -0.96 23.43
C ALA A 82 -0.16 -0.88 23.62
N ASP A 83 0.60 -1.22 22.59
CA ASP A 83 2.07 -1.24 22.64
C ASP A 83 2.69 0.04 22.08
N THR A 84 1.89 0.95 21.54
CA THR A 84 2.35 2.19 20.90
C THR A 84 2.10 3.40 21.79
N ASP A 85 2.70 3.40 22.96
CA ASP A 85 2.64 4.53 23.88
C ASP A 85 3.57 5.69 23.40
N PRO A 86 3.55 6.86 24.07
CA PRO A 86 4.43 7.97 23.66
C PRO A 86 5.91 7.64 23.68
N GLU A 87 6.37 6.78 24.59
CA GLU A 87 7.76 6.36 24.60
C GLU A 87 8.13 5.51 23.38
N TYR A 88 7.21 4.66 22.97
CA TYR A 88 7.38 3.88 21.75
C TYR A 88 7.49 4.80 20.53
N ILE A 89 6.62 5.80 20.43
CA ILE A 89 6.66 6.77 19.33
C ILE A 89 7.94 7.59 19.36
N ALA A 90 8.41 7.99 20.53
CA ALA A 90 9.67 8.69 20.66
C ALA A 90 10.85 7.84 20.19
N SER A 91 10.85 6.55 20.53
CA SER A 91 11.84 5.59 20.05
C SER A 91 11.80 5.43 18.53
N LEU A 92 10.59 5.38 17.97
CA LEU A 92 10.39 5.35 16.53
C LEU A 92 10.99 6.59 15.87
N GLN A 93 10.70 7.77 16.41
CA GLN A 93 11.23 9.03 15.88
C GLN A 93 12.76 9.06 15.92
N ARG A 94 13.36 8.61 17.01
CA ARG A 94 14.82 8.51 17.14
C ARG A 94 15.43 7.54 16.12
N ALA A 95 14.79 6.40 15.95
CA ALA A 95 15.27 5.38 15.00
C ALA A 95 15.19 5.87 13.56
N LEU A 96 14.11 6.56 13.20
CA LEU A 96 13.95 7.16 11.87
C LEU A 96 14.93 8.31 11.64
N ALA A 97 15.17 9.13 12.69
CA ALA A 97 16.14 10.21 12.61
C ALA A 97 17.56 9.68 12.40
N ALA A 98 17.93 8.62 13.10
CA ALA A 98 19.25 8.00 12.96
C ALA A 98 19.50 7.48 11.54
N ARG A 99 18.45 7.17 10.81
CA ARG A 99 18.53 6.67 9.43
C ARG A 99 18.28 7.77 8.38
N GLY A 100 18.15 9.01 8.81
CA GLY A 100 18.00 10.14 7.91
C GLY A 100 16.60 10.36 7.35
N HIS A 101 15.60 9.66 7.90
CA HIS A 101 14.22 9.78 7.42
C HIS A 101 13.36 10.77 8.20
N TYR A 102 13.82 11.22 9.36
CA TYR A 102 13.04 12.10 10.22
C TYR A 102 13.90 13.26 10.72
N ASN A 103 13.38 14.47 10.56
CA ASN A 103 14.07 15.71 10.99
C ASN A 103 13.28 16.48 12.05
N GLY A 104 12.14 15.98 12.46
CA GLY A 104 11.29 16.64 13.43
C GLY A 104 11.73 16.40 14.87
N PRO A 105 11.03 16.99 15.84
CA PRO A 105 11.34 16.79 17.26
C PRO A 105 10.95 15.38 17.72
N VAL A 106 11.73 14.86 18.65
CA VAL A 106 11.40 13.59 19.32
C VAL A 106 10.47 13.95 20.50
N ASN A 107 9.18 13.86 20.24
CA ASN A 107 8.16 14.30 21.20
C ASN A 107 7.15 13.22 21.60
N GLY A 108 7.27 12.02 21.01
CA GLY A 108 6.34 10.92 21.32
C GLY A 108 4.96 11.07 20.69
N GLU A 109 4.76 12.02 19.80
CA GLU A 109 3.50 12.25 19.11
C GLU A 109 3.56 11.76 17.68
N MET A 110 2.52 11.06 17.26
CA MET A 110 2.40 10.60 15.87
C MET A 110 1.90 11.76 15.01
N THR A 111 2.83 12.63 14.63
CA THR A 111 2.54 13.76 13.77
C THR A 111 2.57 13.36 12.30
N GLN A 112 2.11 14.26 11.44
CA GLN A 112 2.19 14.04 9.99
C GLN A 112 3.65 13.92 9.53
N SER A 113 4.55 14.65 10.16
CA SER A 113 5.99 14.55 9.89
C SER A 113 6.52 13.15 10.20
N THR A 114 6.09 12.58 11.32
CA THR A 114 6.44 11.21 11.70
C THR A 114 5.88 10.21 10.70
N ARG A 115 4.62 10.38 10.28
CA ARG A 115 4.00 9.50 9.29
C ARG A 115 4.71 9.52 7.94
N ARG A 116 5.13 10.71 7.49
CA ARG A 116 5.92 10.82 6.25
C ARG A 116 7.26 10.11 6.37
N ALA A 117 7.88 10.19 7.52
CA ALA A 117 9.14 9.51 7.78
C ALA A 117 8.97 7.99 7.74
N ILE A 118 7.89 7.47 8.30
CA ILE A 118 7.53 6.05 8.22
C ILE A 118 7.39 5.63 6.76
N ARG A 119 6.67 6.42 5.97
CA ARG A 119 6.46 6.12 4.56
C ARG A 119 7.78 6.11 3.78
N ARG A 120 8.65 7.10 4.02
CA ARG A 120 9.98 7.14 3.38
C ARG A 120 10.82 5.92 3.71
N PHE A 121 10.68 5.41 4.91
CA PHE A 121 11.41 4.22 5.33
C PHE A 121 10.84 2.94 4.68
N GLN A 122 9.51 2.84 4.60
CA GLN A 122 8.84 1.64 4.13
C GLN A 122 8.71 1.55 2.60
N GLU A 123 8.56 2.69 1.93
CA GLU A 123 8.33 2.72 0.47
C GLU A 123 9.42 1.98 -0.32
N PRO A 124 10.73 2.19 -0.07
CA PRO A 124 11.76 1.45 -0.81
C PRO A 124 11.75 -0.05 -0.53
N GLN A 125 11.09 -0.48 0.54
CA GLN A 125 10.98 -1.88 0.92
C GLN A 125 9.70 -2.53 0.38
N GLY A 126 8.93 -1.80 -0.40
CA GLY A 126 7.73 -2.32 -1.04
C GLY A 126 6.42 -1.99 -0.36
N LEU A 127 6.44 -1.22 0.73
CA LEU A 127 5.22 -0.82 1.44
C LEU A 127 5.08 0.70 1.40
N ASP A 128 4.29 1.20 0.45
CA ASP A 128 4.00 2.63 0.34
C ASP A 128 2.89 3.00 1.31
N SER A 129 3.22 3.06 2.57
CA SER A 129 2.27 3.37 3.64
C SER A 129 2.92 4.17 4.75
N ALA A 130 2.14 5.07 5.33
CA ALA A 130 2.50 5.81 6.54
C ALA A 130 2.15 5.04 7.82
N VAL A 131 1.52 3.89 7.68
CA VAL A 131 1.20 3.00 8.82
C VAL A 131 2.40 2.10 9.06
N LEU A 132 2.94 2.14 10.28
CA LEU A 132 4.13 1.37 10.63
C LEU A 132 3.80 -0.12 10.66
N SER A 133 4.52 -0.90 9.84
CA SER A 133 4.43 -2.36 9.89
C SER A 133 5.24 -2.91 11.04
N LEU A 134 4.86 -4.08 11.52
CA LEU A 134 5.62 -4.78 12.56
C LEU A 134 7.01 -5.15 12.05
N ALA A 135 7.12 -5.53 10.78
CA ALA A 135 8.41 -5.83 10.17
C ALA A 135 9.35 -4.61 10.20
N ALA A 136 8.83 -3.43 9.87
CA ALA A 136 9.61 -2.19 9.92
C ALA A 136 9.99 -1.85 11.38
N ALA A 137 9.07 -2.03 12.31
CA ALA A 137 9.34 -1.79 13.73
C ALA A 137 10.47 -2.69 14.24
N ARG A 138 10.51 -3.93 13.79
CA ARG A 138 11.59 -4.86 14.13
C ARG A 138 12.92 -4.45 13.50
N GLN A 139 12.90 -4.00 12.24
CA GLN A 139 14.11 -3.49 11.59
C GLN A 139 14.65 -2.25 12.29
N LEU A 140 13.76 -1.40 12.79
CA LEU A 140 14.13 -0.22 13.55
C LEU A 140 14.58 -0.53 14.98
N GLY A 141 14.40 -1.76 15.42
CA GLY A 141 14.83 -2.21 16.74
C GLY A 141 13.90 -1.77 17.88
N ILE A 142 12.69 -1.33 17.57
CA ILE A 142 11.73 -0.86 18.57
C ILE A 142 10.67 -1.88 18.91
N SER A 143 10.55 -2.95 18.14
CA SER A 143 9.71 -4.10 18.46
C SER A 143 10.56 -5.35 18.55
N VAL A 144 10.23 -6.21 19.50
CA VAL A 144 10.98 -7.43 19.75
C VAL A 144 10.68 -8.44 18.64
N TRP A 145 11.72 -9.05 18.13
CA TRP A 145 11.58 -10.19 17.25
C TRP A 145 11.40 -11.43 18.10
N ASP A 146 10.24 -12.06 18.01
CA ASP A 146 9.92 -13.26 18.75
C ASP A 146 9.99 -14.45 17.81
N PRO A 147 10.99 -15.34 17.99
CA PRO A 147 11.11 -16.52 17.14
C PRO A 147 9.91 -17.47 17.27
N GLU A 148 9.29 -17.51 18.43
CA GLU A 148 8.13 -18.39 18.64
C GLU A 148 6.92 -17.93 17.84
N LEU A 149 6.74 -16.60 17.69
CA LEU A 149 5.70 -16.07 16.86
C LEU A 149 5.97 -16.27 15.36
N ALA A 150 7.25 -16.28 14.98
CA ALA A 150 7.64 -16.52 13.59
C ALA A 150 7.43 -17.98 13.18
N TYR A 151 7.61 -18.91 14.14
CA TYR A 151 7.50 -20.34 13.89
C TYR A 151 6.32 -20.98 14.60
N GLY A 152 5.49 -20.18 15.25
CA GLY A 152 4.45 -20.68 16.14
C GLY A 152 3.35 -21.51 15.49
N ALA A 153 3.33 -21.56 14.17
CA ALA A 153 2.38 -22.40 13.44
C ALA A 153 2.88 -23.86 13.31
N GLU A 154 4.16 -24.09 13.60
CA GLU A 154 4.76 -25.42 13.38
C GLU A 154 4.91 -26.26 14.64
N THR A 155 4.63 -25.70 15.81
CA THR A 155 4.88 -26.39 17.09
C THR A 155 3.63 -26.86 17.80
N THR A 156 2.49 -26.84 17.16
CA THR A 156 1.29 -27.47 17.73
C THR A 156 1.24 -28.92 17.34
N ASP A 157 1.85 -29.70 18.15
CA ASP A 157 1.55 -31.13 18.19
C ASP A 157 0.43 -31.41 19.16
#